data_003d246790b13d739062ed55a6115abd
#
_entry.id   003d246790b13d739062ed55a6115abd
#
_cell.length_a   1.000
_cell.length_b   1.000
_cell.length_c   1.000
_cell.angle_alpha   90.00
_cell.angle_beta   90.00
_cell.angle_gamma   90.00
#
_symmetry.space_group_name_H-M   'P 1'
#
loop_
_entity.id
_entity.type
_entity.pdbx_description
1 polymer ?
#
loop_
_entity_poly.entity_id
_entity_poly.type
_entity_poly.pdbx_seq_one_letter_code
_entity_poly.pdbx_strand_id
1 'polypeptide(L)'
;IHIVDTDGAFVAESYVVQGNVDAPFYTLDKILCPVRENIIERNSRKAENLLRLASTPTIWKVPYSAYYMSCNLDHVLYDKQNSNDKDKENDALYFAQHYKENIPEFINFISKSDFAYKPKPELSLTENHKESWKEIQMGCNSLKRHTNFGLAFM
;
A
#
# COMPACT_ATOMS: atom_id res chain seq x y z
N ILE A 1 6.52 10.89 -8.96
CA ILE A 1 5.60 10.09 -8.12
C ILE A 1 5.97 8.62 -8.28
N HIS A 2 6.03 7.91 -7.16
CA HIS A 2 6.25 6.47 -7.11
C HIS A 2 5.16 5.83 -6.24
N ILE A 3 4.48 4.83 -6.77
CA ILE A 3 3.46 4.05 -6.05
C ILE A 3 4.09 2.71 -5.67
N VAL A 4 3.96 2.33 -4.40
CA VAL A 4 4.61 1.13 -3.85
C VAL A 4 3.63 0.26 -3.06
N ASP A 5 3.74 -1.05 -3.20
CA ASP A 5 3.00 -2.00 -2.38
C ASP A 5 3.69 -2.22 -1.03
N THR A 6 2.93 -2.28 0.04
CA THR A 6 3.51 -2.55 1.37
C THR A 6 3.73 -4.04 1.64
N ASP A 7 2.94 -4.93 1.03
CA ASP A 7 2.96 -6.40 1.24
C ASP A 7 3.00 -6.82 2.72
N GLY A 8 2.36 -6.04 3.59
CA GLY A 8 2.37 -6.30 5.01
C GLY A 8 3.73 -6.14 5.69
N ALA A 9 4.67 -5.37 5.08
CA ALA A 9 6.05 -5.28 5.55
C ALA A 9 6.22 -4.73 6.98
N PHE A 10 5.24 -3.98 7.48
CA PHE A 10 5.32 -3.32 8.78
C PHE A 10 4.67 -4.11 9.92
N VAL A 11 4.09 -5.28 9.66
CA VAL A 11 3.51 -6.08 10.75
C VAL A 11 4.60 -6.67 11.64
N ALA A 12 4.32 -6.78 12.93
CA ALA A 12 5.21 -7.47 13.86
C ALA A 12 5.34 -8.97 13.50
N GLU A 13 6.45 -9.59 13.86
CA GLU A 13 6.73 -10.99 13.56
C GLU A 13 5.66 -11.96 14.10
N SER A 14 4.96 -11.59 15.19
CA SER A 14 3.86 -12.38 15.74
C SER A 14 2.66 -12.53 14.81
N TYR A 15 2.52 -11.65 13.82
CA TYR A 15 1.48 -11.72 12.78
C TYR A 15 1.91 -12.51 11.53
N VAL A 16 3.17 -12.97 11.48
CA VAL A 16 3.65 -13.88 10.44
C VAL A 16 3.54 -15.31 10.94
N VAL A 17 2.67 -16.10 10.33
CA VAL A 17 2.30 -17.44 10.80
C VAL A 17 2.63 -18.46 9.71
N GLN A 18 3.39 -19.49 10.08
CA GLN A 18 3.62 -20.64 9.19
C GLN A 18 2.33 -21.46 9.07
N GLY A 19 1.96 -21.80 7.83
CA GLY A 19 0.75 -22.55 7.53
C GLY A 19 0.91 -23.44 6.31
N ASN A 20 -0.11 -24.24 6.04
CA ASN A 20 -0.14 -25.12 4.87
C ASN A 20 -0.62 -24.32 3.63
N VAL A 21 0.26 -23.48 3.11
CA VAL A 21 0.05 -22.66 1.92
C VAL A 21 1.27 -22.76 1.01
N ASP A 22 1.10 -22.66 -0.31
CA ASP A 22 2.20 -22.74 -1.28
C ASP A 22 2.95 -21.40 -1.45
N ALA A 23 2.26 -20.29 -1.14
CA ALA A 23 2.78 -18.95 -1.27
C ALA A 23 2.25 -18.07 -0.11
N PRO A 24 2.84 -16.89 0.15
CA PRO A 24 2.31 -15.96 1.15
C PRO A 24 0.85 -15.59 0.86
N PHE A 25 0.00 -15.78 1.86
CA PHE A 25 -1.41 -15.46 1.82
C PHE A 25 -1.73 -14.41 2.88
N TYR A 26 -2.31 -13.30 2.46
CA TYR A 26 -2.56 -12.14 3.31
C TYR A 26 -3.99 -12.17 3.84
N THR A 27 -4.14 -11.86 5.12
CA THR A 27 -5.43 -11.53 5.75
C THR A 27 -5.34 -10.14 6.36
N LEU A 28 -6.43 -9.62 6.93
CA LEU A 28 -6.44 -8.29 7.54
C LEU A 28 -5.58 -8.18 8.81
N ASP A 29 -5.20 -9.31 9.40
CA ASP A 29 -4.53 -9.39 10.70
C ASP A 29 -3.27 -10.27 10.73
N LYS A 30 -2.94 -10.99 9.63
CA LYS A 30 -1.74 -11.85 9.58
C LYS A 30 -1.32 -12.18 8.16
N ILE A 31 -0.10 -12.69 8.04
CA ILE A 31 0.47 -13.29 6.83
C ILE A 31 0.64 -14.79 7.09
N LEU A 32 -0.09 -15.62 6.36
CA LEU A 32 0.17 -17.06 6.32
C LEU A 32 1.26 -17.33 5.28
N CYS A 33 2.20 -18.21 5.58
CA CYS A 33 3.33 -18.49 4.68
C CYS A 33 3.88 -19.91 4.86
N PRO A 34 4.51 -20.47 3.83
CA PRO A 34 5.10 -21.81 3.92
C PRO A 34 6.35 -21.83 4.83
N VAL A 35 7.17 -20.77 4.84
CA VAL A 35 8.37 -20.62 5.67
C VAL A 35 8.36 -19.24 6.31
N ARG A 36 8.18 -19.22 7.63
CA ARG A 36 8.01 -18.00 8.41
C ARG A 36 9.23 -17.06 8.35
N GLU A 37 10.41 -17.63 8.51
CA GLU A 37 11.68 -16.87 8.54
C GLU A 37 11.92 -16.09 7.26
N ASN A 38 11.57 -16.66 6.10
CA ASN A 38 11.72 -16.00 4.80
C ASN A 38 10.85 -14.72 4.72
N ILE A 39 9.65 -14.76 5.29
CA ILE A 39 8.74 -13.60 5.29
C ILE A 39 9.22 -12.54 6.29
N ILE A 40 9.72 -12.94 7.44
CA ILE A 40 10.29 -12.00 8.42
C ILE A 40 11.48 -11.25 7.80
N GLU A 41 12.42 -11.96 7.18
CA GLU A 41 13.57 -11.34 6.52
C GLU A 41 13.15 -10.43 5.35
N ARG A 42 12.21 -10.90 4.50
CA ARG A 42 11.62 -10.08 3.43
C ARG A 42 11.01 -8.80 3.98
N ASN A 43 10.18 -8.91 5.02
CA ASN A 43 9.49 -7.78 5.62
C ASN A 43 10.47 -6.75 6.18
N SER A 44 11.49 -7.20 6.91
CA SER A 44 12.53 -6.31 7.46
C SER A 44 13.21 -5.49 6.36
N ARG A 45 13.70 -6.15 5.30
CA ARG A 45 14.34 -5.46 4.15
C ARG A 45 13.38 -4.54 3.41
N LYS A 46 12.14 -4.99 3.21
CA LYS A 46 11.13 -4.19 2.51
C LYS A 46 10.74 -2.96 3.32
N ALA A 47 10.51 -3.10 4.62
CA ALA A 47 10.18 -1.98 5.50
C ALA A 47 11.28 -0.90 5.48
N GLU A 48 12.55 -1.30 5.58
CA GLU A 48 13.68 -0.36 5.49
C GLU A 48 13.69 0.38 4.15
N ASN A 49 13.53 -0.34 3.03
CA ASN A 49 13.50 0.27 1.70
C ASN A 49 12.32 1.22 1.51
N LEU A 50 11.12 0.85 1.98
CA LEU A 50 9.94 1.69 1.91
C LEU A 50 10.12 2.99 2.69
N LEU A 51 10.71 2.94 3.90
CA LEU A 51 10.99 4.13 4.70
C LEU A 51 12.06 5.03 4.07
N ARG A 52 13.06 4.46 3.41
CA ARG A 52 14.01 5.24 2.59
C ARG A 52 13.30 5.97 1.46
N LEU A 53 12.44 5.28 0.70
CA LEU A 53 11.67 5.89 -0.38
C LEU A 53 10.76 7.01 0.15
N ALA A 54 10.05 6.76 1.26
CA ALA A 54 9.16 7.73 1.89
C ALA A 54 9.86 9.02 2.35
N SER A 55 11.13 8.91 2.74
CA SER A 55 11.95 10.03 3.23
C SER A 55 12.81 10.69 2.16
N THR A 56 12.84 10.17 0.93
CA THR A 56 13.66 10.69 -0.16
C THR A 56 12.96 11.89 -0.82
N PRO A 57 13.52 13.12 -0.76
CA PRO A 57 12.87 14.29 -1.33
C PRO A 57 13.15 14.48 -2.82
N THR A 58 14.26 13.93 -3.32
CA THR A 58 14.68 14.09 -4.72
C THR A 58 15.44 12.86 -5.20
N ILE A 59 15.27 12.54 -6.49
CA ILE A 59 16.10 11.57 -7.21
C ILE A 59 16.68 12.29 -8.43
N TRP A 60 18.04 12.31 -8.57
CA TRP A 60 18.75 13.03 -9.64
C TRP A 60 18.29 14.49 -9.81
N LYS A 61 18.10 15.20 -8.67
CA LYS A 61 17.61 16.59 -8.61
C LYS A 61 16.15 16.79 -9.06
N VAL A 62 15.41 15.72 -9.35
CA VAL A 62 13.98 15.78 -9.65
C VAL A 62 13.20 15.57 -8.35
N PRO A 63 12.19 16.40 -8.03
CA PRO A 63 11.31 16.18 -6.87
C PRO A 63 10.72 14.77 -6.89
N TYR A 64 10.78 14.10 -5.74
CA TYR A 64 10.33 12.72 -5.61
C TYR A 64 9.39 12.57 -4.42
N SER A 65 8.34 11.79 -4.59
CA SER A 65 7.43 11.40 -3.52
C SER A 65 6.95 9.97 -3.74
N ALA A 66 7.01 9.16 -2.70
CA ALA A 66 6.48 7.80 -2.68
C ALA A 66 5.12 7.77 -1.98
N TYR A 67 4.19 7.04 -2.55
CA TYR A 67 2.86 6.79 -2.00
C TYR A 67 2.63 5.28 -1.92
N TYR A 68 1.95 4.83 -0.89
CA TYR A 68 1.74 3.39 -0.70
C TYR A 68 0.34 2.91 -1.08
N MET A 69 0.27 1.68 -1.53
CA MET A 69 -0.91 0.82 -1.58
C MET A 69 -0.74 -0.28 -0.53
N SER A 70 -1.57 -0.27 0.49
CA SER A 70 -1.51 -1.26 1.56
C SER A 70 -2.38 -2.46 1.18
N CYS A 71 -1.95 -3.51 1.53
CA CYS A 71 -1.14 -4.59 1.29
C CYS A 71 -0.50 -4.55 -0.13
N ASN A 72 -1.35 -4.46 -1.19
CA ASN A 72 -0.95 -4.35 -2.59
C ASN A 72 -1.97 -3.50 -3.37
N LEU A 73 -1.64 -3.21 -4.62
CA LEU A 73 -2.45 -2.42 -5.54
C LEU A 73 -3.85 -3.01 -5.73
N ASP A 74 -3.95 -4.34 -5.92
CA ASP A 74 -5.23 -5.01 -6.14
C ASP A 74 -6.17 -4.89 -4.94
N HIS A 75 -5.59 -4.95 -3.71
CA HIS A 75 -6.36 -4.75 -2.49
C HIS A 75 -6.94 -3.34 -2.42
N VAL A 76 -6.17 -2.32 -2.77
CA VAL A 76 -6.64 -0.93 -2.73
C VAL A 76 -7.66 -0.66 -3.84
N LEU A 77 -7.38 -1.04 -5.07
CA LEU A 77 -8.22 -0.70 -6.21
C LEU A 77 -9.48 -1.58 -6.31
N TYR A 78 -9.36 -2.87 -6.02
CA TYR A 78 -10.41 -3.86 -6.32
C TYR A 78 -10.95 -4.58 -5.09
N ASP A 79 -10.43 -4.27 -3.89
CA ASP A 79 -10.74 -4.98 -2.63
C ASP A 79 -10.39 -6.48 -2.67
N LYS A 80 -9.30 -6.80 -3.37
CA LYS A 80 -8.82 -8.18 -3.55
C LYS A 80 -7.39 -8.31 -3.02
N GLN A 81 -7.25 -8.85 -1.82
CA GLN A 81 -5.95 -8.94 -1.13
C GLN A 81 -5.03 -10.03 -1.71
N ASN A 82 -5.62 -11.09 -2.27
CA ASN A 82 -4.90 -12.25 -2.85
C ASN A 82 -5.47 -12.58 -4.23
N SER A 83 -5.15 -11.76 -5.23
CA SER A 83 -5.59 -11.99 -6.62
C SER A 83 -4.69 -12.99 -7.33
N ASN A 84 -5.26 -13.87 -8.15
CA ASN A 84 -4.52 -14.66 -9.13
C ASN A 84 -4.20 -13.82 -10.38
N ASP A 85 -3.28 -14.29 -11.23
CA ASP A 85 -2.81 -13.51 -12.38
C ASP A 85 -3.92 -13.20 -13.40
N LYS A 86 -4.85 -14.12 -13.60
CA LYS A 86 -5.99 -13.91 -14.53
C LYS A 86 -6.95 -12.83 -14.01
N ASP A 87 -7.22 -12.83 -12.71
CA ASP A 87 -8.06 -11.80 -12.10
C ASP A 87 -7.38 -10.43 -12.17
N LYS A 88 -6.07 -10.36 -11.94
CA LYS A 88 -5.28 -9.11 -12.06
C LYS A 88 -5.42 -8.48 -13.44
N GLU A 89 -5.28 -9.28 -14.50
CA GLU A 89 -5.41 -8.79 -15.88
C GLU A 89 -6.81 -8.24 -16.15
N ASN A 90 -7.84 -8.99 -15.79
CA ASN A 90 -9.25 -8.60 -15.99
C ASN A 90 -9.58 -7.33 -15.18
N ASP A 91 -9.19 -7.26 -13.91
CA ASP A 91 -9.43 -6.12 -13.05
C ASP A 91 -8.71 -4.87 -13.56
N ALA A 92 -7.47 -5.00 -14.04
CA ALA A 92 -6.71 -3.90 -14.61
C ALA A 92 -7.37 -3.35 -15.89
N LEU A 93 -7.84 -4.22 -16.77
CA LEU A 93 -8.56 -3.82 -17.99
C LEU A 93 -9.87 -3.10 -17.66
N TYR A 94 -10.67 -3.66 -16.77
CA TYR A 94 -11.92 -3.05 -16.32
C TYR A 94 -11.68 -1.66 -15.70
N PHE A 95 -10.71 -1.55 -14.81
CA PHE A 95 -10.34 -0.32 -14.14
C PHE A 95 -9.88 0.76 -15.14
N ALA A 96 -8.99 0.36 -16.07
CA ALA A 96 -8.50 1.28 -17.09
C ALA A 96 -9.62 1.77 -18.00
N GLN A 97 -10.55 0.91 -18.42
CA GLN A 97 -11.72 1.29 -19.22
C GLN A 97 -12.65 2.24 -18.45
N HIS A 98 -12.89 1.96 -17.17
CA HIS A 98 -13.79 2.76 -16.35
C HIS A 98 -13.30 4.19 -16.13
N TYR A 99 -12.00 4.35 -15.83
CA TYR A 99 -11.43 5.66 -15.50
C TYR A 99 -10.74 6.38 -16.67
N LYS A 100 -10.59 5.73 -17.83
CA LYS A 100 -9.89 6.29 -19.00
C LYS A 100 -10.33 7.72 -19.39
N GLU A 101 -11.62 7.98 -19.31
CA GLU A 101 -12.23 9.26 -19.68
C GLU A 101 -12.77 10.04 -18.48
N ASN A 102 -12.58 9.52 -17.26
CA ASN A 102 -13.11 10.11 -16.03
C ASN A 102 -12.06 10.20 -14.92
N ILE A 103 -10.98 10.92 -15.17
CA ILE A 103 -9.91 11.15 -14.19
C ILE A 103 -10.42 11.80 -12.89
N PRO A 104 -11.36 12.78 -12.90
CA PRO A 104 -11.91 13.34 -11.67
C PRO A 104 -12.60 12.29 -10.78
N GLU A 105 -13.28 11.31 -11.36
CA GLU A 105 -13.88 10.21 -10.61
C GLU A 105 -12.82 9.33 -9.94
N PHE A 106 -11.74 9.01 -10.66
CA PHE A 106 -10.60 8.29 -10.08
C PHE A 106 -9.97 9.06 -8.91
N ILE A 107 -9.72 10.36 -9.07
CA ILE A 107 -9.19 11.21 -7.99
C ILE A 107 -10.12 11.19 -6.79
N ASN A 108 -11.43 11.31 -7.01
CA ASN A 108 -12.42 11.23 -5.94
C ASN A 108 -12.41 9.85 -5.25
N PHE A 109 -12.35 8.77 -6.01
CA PHE A 109 -12.26 7.40 -5.50
C PHE A 109 -11.04 7.22 -4.60
N ILE A 110 -9.83 7.58 -5.08
CA ILE A 110 -8.59 7.33 -4.35
C ILE A 110 -8.36 8.29 -3.17
N SER A 111 -9.04 9.46 -3.15
CA SER A 111 -8.87 10.49 -2.11
C SER A 111 -9.96 10.49 -1.05
N LYS A 112 -11.18 10.06 -1.38
CA LYS A 112 -12.35 10.20 -0.51
C LYS A 112 -12.93 8.89 0.01
N SER A 113 -12.53 7.75 -0.55
CA SER A 113 -12.95 6.44 -0.04
C SER A 113 -12.55 6.22 1.42
N ASP A 114 -13.23 5.31 2.11
CA ASP A 114 -12.97 5.02 3.53
C ASP A 114 -11.55 4.50 3.79
N PHE A 115 -10.96 3.83 2.80
CA PHE A 115 -9.59 3.34 2.84
C PHE A 115 -8.54 4.41 2.50
N ALA A 116 -8.92 5.61 2.06
CA ALA A 116 -7.98 6.69 1.80
C ALA A 116 -7.52 7.35 3.11
N TYR A 117 -6.22 7.64 3.22
CA TYR A 117 -5.69 8.46 4.31
C TYR A 117 -6.46 9.79 4.38
N LYS A 118 -6.87 10.16 5.60
CA LYS A 118 -7.60 11.40 5.83
C LYS A 118 -6.65 12.50 6.29
N PRO A 119 -6.36 13.50 5.43
CA PRO A 119 -5.47 14.59 5.79
C PRO A 119 -5.99 15.36 6.99
N LYS A 120 -5.09 15.71 7.90
CA LYS A 120 -5.37 16.56 9.06
C LYS A 120 -5.28 18.01 8.63
N PRO A 121 -6.34 18.82 8.79
CA PRO A 121 -6.39 20.20 8.28
C PRO A 121 -5.31 21.12 8.87
N GLU A 122 -4.86 20.83 10.09
CA GLU A 122 -3.81 21.58 10.80
C GLU A 122 -2.39 21.30 10.32
N LEU A 123 -2.19 20.28 9.50
CA LEU A 123 -0.89 19.89 8.98
C LEU A 123 -0.71 20.31 7.51
N SER A 124 0.49 20.71 7.17
CA SER A 124 0.89 20.89 5.76
C SER A 124 0.83 19.57 4.99
N LEU A 125 0.84 19.63 3.66
CA LEU A 125 0.86 18.44 2.80
C LEU A 125 2.06 17.53 3.11
N THR A 126 3.25 18.14 3.32
CA THR A 126 4.46 17.38 3.68
C THR A 126 4.33 16.69 5.04
N GLU A 127 3.71 17.33 6.02
CA GLU A 127 3.47 16.73 7.33
C GLU A 127 2.42 15.62 7.25
N ASN A 128 1.33 15.83 6.52
CA ASN A 128 0.34 14.79 6.27
C ASN A 128 0.96 13.57 5.56
N HIS A 129 1.85 13.80 4.58
CA HIS A 129 2.57 12.70 3.93
C HIS A 129 3.42 11.91 4.94
N LYS A 130 4.18 12.59 5.81
CA LYS A 130 4.97 11.92 6.85
C LYS A 130 4.10 11.17 7.87
N GLU A 131 2.99 11.77 8.30
CA GLU A 131 2.05 11.13 9.24
C GLU A 131 1.40 9.87 8.64
N SER A 132 1.01 9.90 7.37
CA SER A 132 0.45 8.73 6.68
C SER A 132 1.44 7.54 6.67
N TRP A 133 2.74 7.80 6.49
CA TRP A 133 3.78 6.78 6.57
C TRP A 133 4.05 6.26 7.99
N LYS A 134 3.76 7.04 9.03
CA LYS A 134 3.77 6.55 10.42
C LYS A 134 2.53 5.68 10.70
N GLU A 135 1.37 6.11 10.22
CA GLU A 135 0.11 5.39 10.43
C GLU A 135 0.13 3.98 9.84
N ILE A 136 0.70 3.80 8.62
CA ILE A 136 0.78 2.49 7.98
C ILE A 136 1.67 1.50 8.73
N GLN A 137 2.58 1.98 9.58
CA GLN A 137 3.48 1.15 10.39
C GLN A 137 2.82 0.62 11.66
N MET A 138 1.63 1.10 12.04
CA MET A 138 0.99 0.72 13.29
C MET A 138 0.20 -0.58 13.16
N GLY A 139 0.47 -1.54 14.06
CA GLY A 139 -0.26 -2.80 14.17
C GLY A 139 -0.32 -3.57 12.84
N CYS A 140 -1.53 -3.84 12.35
CA CYS A 140 -1.78 -4.53 11.08
C CYS A 140 -2.18 -3.59 9.94
N ASN A 141 -1.93 -2.29 10.06
CA ASN A 141 -2.39 -1.33 9.03
C ASN A 141 -1.85 -1.63 7.64
N SER A 142 -0.61 -2.14 7.54
CA SER A 142 0.00 -2.53 6.26
C SER A 142 -0.61 -3.79 5.62
N LEU A 143 -1.59 -4.43 6.27
CA LEU A 143 -2.43 -5.51 5.73
C LEU A 143 -3.86 -5.06 5.40
N LYS A 144 -4.33 -3.99 6.03
CA LYS A 144 -5.68 -3.47 5.79
C LYS A 144 -5.71 -2.68 4.48
N ARG A 145 -6.87 -2.62 3.85
CA ARG A 145 -7.09 -1.76 2.69
C ARG A 145 -6.86 -0.30 3.08
N HIS A 146 -5.79 0.31 2.59
CA HIS A 146 -5.42 1.69 2.91
C HIS A 146 -4.45 2.28 1.89
N THR A 147 -4.52 3.59 1.63
CA THR A 147 -3.60 4.30 0.76
C THR A 147 -3.45 5.77 1.15
N ASN A 148 -2.27 6.34 0.92
CA ASN A 148 -2.04 7.77 1.00
C ASN A 148 -1.92 8.44 -0.39
N PHE A 149 -2.22 7.69 -1.47
CA PHE A 149 -2.03 8.21 -2.83
C PHE A 149 -2.93 9.42 -3.14
N GLY A 150 -4.06 9.57 -2.45
CA GLY A 150 -4.92 10.75 -2.54
C GLY A 150 -4.19 12.08 -2.27
N LEU A 151 -3.13 12.06 -1.45
CA LEU A 151 -2.31 13.25 -1.18
C LEU A 151 -1.56 13.78 -2.42
N ALA A 152 -1.35 12.95 -3.44
CA ALA A 152 -0.70 13.37 -4.69
C ALA A 152 -1.54 14.35 -5.53
N PHE A 153 -2.82 14.50 -5.21
CA PHE A 153 -3.80 15.32 -5.94
C PHE A 153 -4.26 16.56 -5.14
N MET A 154 -3.62 16.84 -4.03
CA MET A 154 -3.86 18.02 -3.17
C MET A 154 -2.78 19.11 -3.43
#